data_3803e838483c4bcc74a1621e73f8ba66
#
_entry.id   3803e838483c4bcc74a1621e73f8ba66
#
_cell.length_a   1.000
_cell.length_b   1.000
_cell.length_c   1.000
_cell.angle_alpha   90.00
_cell.angle_beta   90.00
_cell.angle_gamma   90.00
#
_symmetry.space_group_name_H-M   'P 1'
#
loop_
_entity.id
_entity.type
_entity.pdbx_description
1 polymer ?
#
loop_
_entity_poly.entity_id
_entity_poly.type
_entity_poly.pdbx_seq_one_letter_code
_entity_poly.pdbx_strand_id
1 'polypeptide(L)'
;MPDMELPTNLTSEPPPVADAVISFPTPYILQLTLNRPKALNAFQRAQHFALHRLWGWYDAQPSLRCAIITGTGRAFSAGADLKEWEAISQSRGVSVPPLDGAASHTNNVFSDDEASGALLPPGGFGGISNRDGKKPILAAVNGICFGGGMEIAINCDMVIAADSATFGLPEVTVGVIALAGSLTRIVRSVGRQRATEMVLSGKSYSAEEMRAWGLVNEIVDGDGEAVLQRTLMWAERIAANSPDAVIASREGLKLAWEGVGPQEGTASIIEDWYSRIDKGDNMMEGMKSFIEKRKPVWKDSDL
;
A
#
# COMPACT_ATOMS: atom_id res chain seq x y z
N MET A 1 -0.52 23.20 -13.46
CA MET A 1 -0.28 21.78 -13.71
C MET A 1 -0.70 21.54 -15.15
N PRO A 2 0.05 20.81 -15.99
CA PRO A 2 -0.49 20.43 -17.29
C PRO A 2 -1.79 19.67 -17.04
N ASP A 3 -2.80 19.92 -17.87
CA ASP A 3 -4.07 19.22 -17.82
C ASP A 3 -3.78 17.73 -17.93
N MET A 4 -3.98 17.02 -16.84
CA MET A 4 -3.81 15.57 -16.81
C MET A 4 -5.00 14.98 -17.54
N GLU A 5 -4.79 14.46 -18.75
CA GLU A 5 -5.83 13.72 -19.44
C GLU A 5 -6.18 12.47 -18.61
N LEU A 6 -7.38 12.49 -18.05
CA LEU A 6 -7.91 11.32 -17.35
C LEU A 6 -8.19 10.22 -18.37
N PRO A 7 -7.87 8.95 -18.06
CA PRO A 7 -8.28 7.83 -18.88
C PRO A 7 -9.79 7.84 -19.11
N THR A 8 -10.21 7.69 -20.36
CA THR A 8 -11.63 7.73 -20.75
C THR A 8 -12.46 6.56 -20.24
N ASN A 9 -11.80 5.53 -19.71
CA ASN A 9 -12.39 4.30 -19.18
C ASN A 9 -12.63 4.35 -17.65
N LEU A 10 -12.39 5.49 -16.98
CA LEU A 10 -12.73 5.66 -15.58
C LEU A 10 -14.24 5.92 -15.41
N THR A 11 -14.83 5.37 -14.35
CA THR A 11 -16.25 5.55 -14.01
C THR A 11 -16.53 6.86 -13.27
N SER A 12 -15.51 7.45 -12.64
CA SER A 12 -15.56 8.73 -11.94
C SER A 12 -14.15 9.32 -11.78
N GLU A 13 -14.07 10.61 -11.47
CA GLU A 13 -12.82 11.28 -11.17
C GLU A 13 -12.22 10.79 -9.83
N PRO A 14 -10.89 10.74 -9.70
CA PRO A 14 -10.26 10.39 -8.45
C PRO A 14 -10.53 11.46 -7.37
N PRO A 15 -10.79 11.06 -6.11
CA PRO A 15 -10.89 12.01 -5.02
C PRO A 15 -9.56 12.76 -4.82
N PRO A 16 -9.60 14.09 -4.55
CA PRO A 16 -8.40 14.88 -4.39
C PRO A 16 -7.63 14.48 -3.13
N VAL A 17 -6.31 14.51 -3.21
CA VAL A 17 -5.40 14.30 -2.08
C VAL A 17 -4.45 15.49 -2.01
N ALA A 18 -4.49 16.23 -0.91
CA ALA A 18 -3.58 17.35 -0.68
C ALA A 18 -2.12 16.85 -0.61
N ASP A 19 -1.19 17.68 -1.09
CA ASP A 19 0.24 17.36 -1.08
C ASP A 19 0.59 16.01 -1.75
N ALA A 20 -0.18 15.63 -2.76
CA ALA A 20 0.09 14.48 -3.61
C ALA A 20 -0.29 14.79 -5.06
N VAL A 21 0.34 14.07 -5.98
CA VAL A 21 0.02 14.13 -7.42
C VAL A 21 -0.52 12.76 -7.82
N ILE A 22 -1.72 12.76 -8.38
CA ILE A 22 -2.33 11.57 -8.99
C ILE A 22 -2.08 11.64 -10.49
N SER A 23 -1.59 10.58 -11.08
CA SER A 23 -1.37 10.47 -12.53
C SER A 23 -1.68 9.06 -13.03
N PHE A 24 -1.80 8.93 -14.35
CA PHE A 24 -2.12 7.67 -15.02
C PHE A 24 -1.09 7.45 -16.15
N PRO A 25 0.07 6.81 -15.85
CA PRO A 25 1.10 6.53 -16.86
C PRO A 25 0.59 5.69 -18.03
N THR A 26 -0.41 4.85 -17.75
CA THR A 26 -1.18 4.09 -18.74
C THR A 26 -2.65 4.09 -18.34
N PRO A 27 -3.60 3.73 -19.25
CA PRO A 27 -5.03 3.64 -18.92
C PRO A 27 -5.38 2.66 -17.78
N TYR A 28 -4.45 1.79 -17.38
CA TYR A 28 -4.65 0.72 -16.40
C TYR A 28 -3.89 0.93 -15.10
N ILE A 29 -3.05 1.96 -15.00
CA ILE A 29 -2.15 2.15 -13.87
C ILE A 29 -2.40 3.51 -13.21
N LEU A 30 -2.73 3.47 -11.91
CA LEU A 30 -2.77 4.64 -11.04
C LEU A 30 -1.37 4.89 -10.46
N GLN A 31 -0.85 6.09 -10.56
CA GLN A 31 0.36 6.52 -9.86
C GLN A 31 0.03 7.62 -8.86
N LEU A 32 0.38 7.40 -7.60
CA LEU A 32 0.35 8.40 -6.54
C LEU A 32 1.77 8.82 -6.19
N THR A 33 2.05 10.12 -6.31
CA THR A 33 3.34 10.71 -5.92
C THR A 33 3.14 11.64 -4.74
N LEU A 34 3.69 11.28 -3.57
CA LEU A 34 3.71 12.13 -2.38
C LEU A 34 4.55 13.38 -2.66
N ASN A 35 4.04 14.57 -2.35
CA ASN A 35 4.65 15.83 -2.80
C ASN A 35 4.79 16.88 -1.68
N ARG A 36 5.42 16.45 -0.57
CA ARG A 36 5.90 17.34 0.50
C ARG A 36 7.40 17.17 0.74
N PRO A 37 8.27 17.37 -0.28
CA PRO A 37 9.71 17.03 -0.19
C PRO A 37 10.44 17.78 0.93
N LYS A 38 10.03 19.02 1.26
CA LYS A 38 10.60 19.79 2.37
C LYS A 38 10.34 19.17 3.75
N ALA A 39 9.26 18.40 3.89
CA ALA A 39 8.92 17.64 5.09
C ALA A 39 9.23 16.15 4.93
N LEU A 40 10.10 15.77 3.97
CA LEU A 40 10.42 14.37 3.67
C LEU A 40 9.17 13.50 3.43
N ASN A 41 8.15 14.07 2.83
CA ASN A 41 6.86 13.43 2.56
C ASN A 41 6.18 12.87 3.82
N ALA A 42 6.37 13.55 4.97
CA ALA A 42 5.67 13.20 6.21
C ALA A 42 4.17 13.47 6.07
N PHE A 43 3.36 12.60 6.65
CA PHE A 43 1.91 12.61 6.54
C PHE A 43 1.25 13.43 7.63
N GLN A 44 0.29 14.24 7.22
CA GLN A 44 -0.67 14.87 8.10
C GLN A 44 -1.93 14.00 8.27
N ARG A 45 -2.65 14.18 9.37
CA ARG A 45 -3.85 13.38 9.70
C ARG A 45 -4.88 13.36 8.55
N ALA A 46 -5.23 14.53 8.02
CA ALA A 46 -6.22 14.63 6.92
C ALA A 46 -5.79 13.84 5.67
N GLN A 47 -4.49 13.73 5.42
CA GLN A 47 -3.96 13.01 4.27
C GLN A 47 -4.19 11.49 4.36
N HIS A 48 -4.19 10.91 5.57
CA HIS A 48 -4.52 9.48 5.75
C HIS A 48 -5.94 9.17 5.29
N PHE A 49 -6.91 10.00 5.66
CA PHE A 49 -8.32 9.84 5.28
C PHE A 49 -8.53 10.09 3.77
N ALA A 50 -7.90 11.12 3.22
CA ALA A 50 -7.97 11.40 1.79
C ALA A 50 -7.42 10.23 0.96
N LEU A 51 -6.29 9.66 1.36
CA LEU A 51 -5.71 8.49 0.71
C LEU A 51 -6.56 7.23 0.90
N HIS A 52 -7.15 7.03 2.06
CA HIS A 52 -8.07 5.91 2.27
C HIS A 52 -9.24 5.96 1.28
N ARG A 53 -9.83 7.14 1.07
CA ARG A 53 -10.87 7.35 0.05
C ARG A 53 -10.34 7.09 -1.36
N LEU A 54 -9.12 7.52 -1.68
CA LEU A 54 -8.49 7.27 -2.98
C LEU A 54 -8.31 5.78 -3.25
N TRP A 55 -7.84 5.02 -2.27
CA TRP A 55 -7.65 3.57 -2.44
C TRP A 55 -8.97 2.82 -2.57
N GLY A 56 -10.02 3.22 -1.85
CA GLY A 56 -11.37 2.70 -2.05
C GLY A 56 -11.90 3.01 -3.46
N TRP A 57 -11.70 4.23 -3.93
CA TRP A 57 -12.02 4.61 -5.31
C TRP A 57 -11.22 3.79 -6.33
N TYR A 58 -9.92 3.59 -6.12
CA TYR A 58 -9.07 2.78 -6.99
C TYR A 58 -9.59 1.33 -7.10
N ASP A 59 -9.96 0.72 -6.00
CA ASP A 59 -10.51 -0.63 -5.98
C ASP A 59 -11.86 -0.71 -6.73
N ALA A 60 -12.64 0.36 -6.71
CA ALA A 60 -13.94 0.45 -7.38
C ALA A 60 -13.84 0.74 -8.90
N GLN A 61 -12.67 1.16 -9.44
CA GLN A 61 -12.52 1.42 -10.87
C GLN A 61 -12.27 0.12 -11.66
N PRO A 62 -13.20 -0.37 -12.48
CA PRO A 62 -13.03 -1.66 -13.18
C PRO A 62 -11.81 -1.73 -14.09
N SER A 63 -11.45 -0.61 -14.71
CA SER A 63 -10.35 -0.51 -15.67
C SER A 63 -8.97 -0.45 -15.03
N LEU A 64 -8.83 0.06 -13.79
CA LEU A 64 -7.54 0.12 -13.11
C LEU A 64 -7.12 -1.26 -12.60
N ARG A 65 -5.87 -1.65 -12.86
CA ARG A 65 -5.36 -3.00 -12.63
C ARG A 65 -4.18 -3.05 -11.66
N CYS A 66 -3.41 -1.96 -11.56
CA CYS A 66 -2.28 -1.84 -10.66
C CYS A 66 -2.10 -0.39 -10.24
N ALA A 67 -1.57 -0.17 -9.04
CA ALA A 67 -1.19 1.16 -8.57
C ALA A 67 0.28 1.22 -8.16
N ILE A 68 0.87 2.42 -8.23
CA ILE A 68 2.21 2.73 -7.76
C ILE A 68 2.11 3.86 -6.74
N ILE A 69 2.86 3.75 -5.64
CA ILE A 69 3.09 4.86 -4.71
C ILE A 69 4.58 5.18 -4.65
N THR A 70 4.92 6.47 -4.73
CA THR A 70 6.29 6.98 -4.63
C THR A 70 6.32 8.34 -3.93
N GLY A 71 7.53 8.89 -3.71
CA GLY A 71 7.71 10.20 -3.11
C GLY A 71 8.56 11.14 -3.97
N THR A 72 8.33 12.45 -3.88
CA THR A 72 9.21 13.46 -4.50
C THR A 72 10.45 13.72 -3.64
N GLY A 73 11.57 14.04 -4.29
CA GLY A 73 12.83 14.41 -3.63
C GLY A 73 13.56 13.21 -3.01
N ARG A 74 14.20 13.41 -1.87
CA ARG A 74 15.12 12.44 -1.24
C ARG A 74 14.45 11.40 -0.34
N ALA A 75 13.14 11.41 -0.24
CA ALA A 75 12.40 10.50 0.63
C ALA A 75 11.19 9.91 -0.09
N PHE A 76 10.95 8.63 0.16
CA PHE A 76 9.64 8.04 -0.03
C PHE A 76 8.66 8.66 0.98
N SER A 77 8.89 8.42 2.28
CA SER A 77 8.23 9.10 3.39
C SER A 77 8.99 8.89 4.70
N ALA A 78 9.09 9.94 5.51
CA ALA A 78 9.64 9.86 6.87
C ALA A 78 8.59 9.50 7.93
N GLY A 79 7.35 9.18 7.55
CA GLY A 79 6.28 8.78 8.46
C GLY A 79 5.37 9.93 8.86
N ALA A 80 4.96 9.98 10.13
CA ALA A 80 4.02 10.97 10.66
C ALA A 80 4.65 12.37 10.77
N ASP A 81 3.85 13.40 10.54
CA ASP A 81 4.24 14.79 10.86
C ASP A 81 4.16 14.97 12.39
N LEU A 82 5.31 14.82 13.06
CA LEU A 82 5.40 14.85 14.52
C LEU A 82 4.97 16.22 15.11
N LYS A 83 5.07 17.31 14.37
CA LYS A 83 4.61 18.62 14.82
C LYS A 83 3.08 18.67 14.92
N GLU A 84 2.40 18.10 13.92
CA GLU A 84 0.94 17.96 13.98
C GLU A 84 0.52 17.01 15.09
N TRP A 85 1.22 15.89 15.24
CA TRP A 85 0.95 14.92 16.30
C TRP A 85 1.07 15.54 17.70
N GLU A 86 2.11 16.33 17.95
CA GLU A 86 2.29 17.06 19.21
C GLU A 86 1.11 18.01 19.46
N ALA A 87 0.73 18.80 18.45
CA ALA A 87 -0.40 19.75 18.57
C ALA A 87 -1.73 19.03 18.87
N ILE A 88 -1.99 17.89 18.20
CA ILE A 88 -3.18 17.06 18.46
C ILE A 88 -3.16 16.48 19.88
N SER A 89 -2.02 15.97 20.33
CA SER A 89 -1.87 15.39 21.67
C SER A 89 -2.11 16.44 22.77
N GLN A 90 -1.58 17.64 22.59
CA GLN A 90 -1.79 18.75 23.51
C GLN A 90 -3.26 19.21 23.58
N SER A 91 -3.96 19.22 22.43
CA SER A 91 -5.35 19.66 22.34
C SER A 91 -6.34 18.66 22.97
N ARG A 92 -5.99 17.38 22.97
CA ARG A 92 -6.86 16.30 23.49
C ARG A 92 -6.84 16.17 25.02
N GLY A 93 -5.91 16.83 25.72
CA GLY A 93 -5.72 16.64 27.18
C GLY A 93 -5.49 15.15 27.47
N VAL A 94 -4.38 14.80 28.10
CA VAL A 94 -4.03 13.39 28.40
C VAL A 94 -5.03 12.81 29.39
N SER A 95 -6.16 12.28 28.92
CA SER A 95 -6.90 11.28 29.69
C SER A 95 -6.68 9.94 29.07
N VAL A 96 -5.73 9.17 29.58
CA VAL A 96 -5.72 7.71 29.40
C VAL A 96 -7.03 7.21 29.99
N PRO A 97 -7.96 6.64 29.21
CA PRO A 97 -9.17 6.06 29.79
C PRO A 97 -8.76 4.95 30.75
N PRO A 98 -9.51 4.78 31.87
CA PRO A 98 -9.28 3.68 32.80
C PRO A 98 -9.31 2.33 32.06
N LEU A 99 -8.51 1.37 32.52
CA LEU A 99 -8.40 0.00 31.95
C LEU A 99 -9.62 -0.90 32.27
N ASP A 100 -10.71 -0.35 32.69
CA ASP A 100 -11.96 -1.04 33.00
C ASP A 100 -12.85 -1.19 31.75
N GLY A 101 -12.53 -2.09 31.02
CA GLY A 101 -13.08 -3.16 30.24
C GLY A 101 -14.45 -3.04 29.57
N ALA A 102 -14.88 -1.95 28.92
CA ALA A 102 -16.16 -2.00 28.19
C ALA A 102 -16.28 -1.12 26.93
N ALA A 103 -15.29 -0.36 26.53
CA ALA A 103 -15.30 0.31 25.23
C ALA A 103 -14.08 -0.13 24.42
N SER A 104 -14.30 -0.59 23.21
CA SER A 104 -13.22 -0.92 22.28
C SER A 104 -12.32 0.30 22.09
N HIS A 105 -11.14 0.31 22.71
CA HIS A 105 -10.14 1.38 22.58
C HIS A 105 -9.68 1.59 21.13
N THR A 106 -9.97 0.64 20.23
CA THR A 106 -9.69 0.72 18.79
C THR A 106 -10.50 1.83 18.12
N ASN A 107 -11.70 2.14 18.59
CA ASN A 107 -12.58 3.15 17.99
C ASN A 107 -12.02 4.59 18.11
N ASN A 108 -11.08 4.84 19.01
CA ASN A 108 -10.44 6.14 19.16
C ASN A 108 -9.19 6.31 18.27
N VAL A 109 -8.64 5.22 17.74
CA VAL A 109 -7.48 5.23 16.86
C VAL A 109 -7.91 5.13 15.40
N PHE A 110 -8.85 4.22 15.10
CA PHE A 110 -9.32 3.95 13.75
C PHE A 110 -10.82 4.26 13.59
N SER A 111 -11.19 4.96 12.53
CA SER A 111 -12.57 5.22 12.13
C SER A 111 -12.61 5.62 10.65
N ASP A 112 -13.68 5.27 9.95
CA ASP A 112 -13.97 5.79 8.60
C ASP A 112 -14.35 7.27 8.63
N ASP A 113 -14.92 7.74 9.75
CA ASP A 113 -15.33 9.13 9.94
C ASP A 113 -14.16 9.98 10.47
N GLU A 114 -13.64 10.82 9.60
CA GLU A 114 -12.61 11.82 9.97
C GLU A 114 -13.08 12.77 11.07
N ALA A 115 -14.38 13.10 11.10
CA ALA A 115 -14.97 13.99 12.11
C ALA A 115 -15.07 13.34 13.49
N SER A 116 -14.96 12.02 13.60
CA SER A 116 -14.92 11.30 14.90
C SER A 116 -13.72 11.66 15.76
N GLY A 117 -12.72 12.33 15.18
CA GLY A 117 -11.46 12.61 15.85
C GLY A 117 -10.48 11.43 15.85
N ALA A 118 -10.75 10.30 15.22
CA ALA A 118 -9.81 9.20 15.09
C ALA A 118 -8.47 9.65 14.47
N LEU A 119 -7.39 8.96 14.81
CA LEU A 119 -6.05 9.30 14.27
C LEU A 119 -5.89 8.82 12.85
N LEU A 120 -6.42 7.65 12.51
CA LEU A 120 -6.24 6.94 11.25
C LEU A 120 -7.56 6.37 10.74
N PRO A 121 -7.71 6.22 9.41
CA PRO A 121 -8.79 5.42 8.84
C PRO A 121 -8.51 3.91 9.06
N PRO A 122 -9.50 3.01 8.83
CA PRO A 122 -9.32 1.56 8.94
C PRO A 122 -8.15 1.02 8.08
N GLY A 123 -7.91 1.62 6.92
CA GLY A 123 -6.75 1.29 6.06
C GLY A 123 -5.38 1.67 6.65
N GLY A 124 -5.35 2.24 7.85
CA GLY A 124 -4.13 2.59 8.57
C GLY A 124 -3.38 3.78 7.99
N PHE A 125 -2.06 3.78 8.14
CA PHE A 125 -1.19 4.87 7.70
C PHE A 125 -1.22 4.99 6.17
N GLY A 126 -1.49 6.21 5.68
CA GLY A 126 -1.65 6.46 4.24
C GLY A 126 -2.82 5.69 3.59
N GLY A 127 -3.72 5.12 4.40
CA GLY A 127 -4.79 4.24 3.91
C GLY A 127 -4.28 2.91 3.33
N ILE A 128 -2.99 2.56 3.52
CA ILE A 128 -2.35 1.36 2.95
C ILE A 128 -1.88 0.40 4.03
N SER A 129 -1.28 0.87 5.13
CA SER A 129 -0.55 0.00 6.07
C SER A 129 -1.42 -1.09 6.72
N ASN A 130 -2.72 -0.91 6.71
CA ASN A 130 -3.73 -1.90 7.15
C ASN A 130 -4.85 -2.10 6.12
N ARG A 131 -4.58 -1.82 4.84
CA ARG A 131 -5.57 -1.89 3.77
C ARG A 131 -5.96 -3.34 3.47
N ASP A 132 -7.26 -3.55 3.40
CA ASP A 132 -7.90 -4.78 2.93
C ASP A 132 -8.53 -4.56 1.53
N GLY A 133 -7.72 -4.13 0.56
CA GLY A 133 -8.18 -3.88 -0.79
C GLY A 133 -7.87 -5.04 -1.74
N LYS A 134 -8.58 -5.10 -2.87
CA LYS A 134 -8.49 -6.22 -3.82
C LYS A 134 -7.40 -6.08 -4.89
N LYS A 135 -6.98 -4.87 -5.24
CA LYS A 135 -6.04 -4.63 -6.34
C LYS A 135 -4.64 -4.34 -5.84
N PRO A 136 -3.58 -4.74 -6.59
CA PRO A 136 -2.20 -4.59 -6.17
C PRO A 136 -1.73 -3.13 -6.14
N ILE A 137 -0.88 -2.82 -5.15
CA ILE A 137 -0.16 -1.56 -5.02
C ILE A 137 1.33 -1.86 -4.88
N LEU A 138 2.17 -1.21 -5.69
CA LEU A 138 3.62 -1.32 -5.67
C LEU A 138 4.23 -0.07 -5.06
N ALA A 139 5.23 -0.24 -4.18
CA ALA A 139 6.01 0.88 -3.65
C ALA A 139 7.28 1.09 -4.49
N ALA A 140 7.44 2.30 -5.04
CA ALA A 140 8.68 2.78 -5.63
C ALA A 140 9.43 3.63 -4.60
N VAL A 141 10.33 3.01 -3.85
CA VAL A 141 11.02 3.63 -2.72
C VAL A 141 12.26 4.35 -3.19
N ASN A 142 12.13 5.65 -3.39
CA ASN A 142 13.15 6.53 -3.97
C ASN A 142 14.20 7.04 -2.96
N GLY A 143 14.10 6.69 -1.66
CA GLY A 143 15.01 7.17 -0.65
C GLY A 143 14.57 6.82 0.77
N ILE A 144 14.54 7.78 1.71
CA ILE A 144 14.17 7.57 3.10
C ILE A 144 12.76 6.99 3.22
N CYS A 145 12.64 5.83 3.89
CA CYS A 145 11.39 5.11 4.11
C CYS A 145 11.30 4.71 5.59
N PHE A 146 10.82 5.61 6.44
CA PHE A 146 10.84 5.45 7.90
C PHE A 146 9.44 5.54 8.50
N GLY A 147 9.27 4.89 9.66
CA GLY A 147 8.05 4.97 10.45
C GLY A 147 6.82 4.58 9.64
N GLY A 148 5.81 5.42 9.61
CA GLY A 148 4.61 5.20 8.80
C GLY A 148 4.87 5.01 7.30
N GLY A 149 5.96 5.57 6.74
CA GLY A 149 6.41 5.27 5.38
C GLY A 149 6.83 3.81 5.21
N MET A 150 7.55 3.27 6.19
CA MET A 150 7.90 1.85 6.26
C MET A 150 6.65 0.97 6.46
N GLU A 151 5.67 1.41 7.28
CA GLU A 151 4.39 0.72 7.44
C GLU A 151 3.62 0.59 6.12
N ILE A 152 3.64 1.64 5.27
CA ILE A 152 3.09 1.59 3.91
C ILE A 152 3.84 0.55 3.06
N ALA A 153 5.18 0.62 3.01
CA ALA A 153 5.99 -0.27 2.19
C ALA A 153 5.81 -1.75 2.56
N ILE A 154 5.72 -2.08 3.86
CA ILE A 154 5.48 -3.44 4.35
C ILE A 154 4.16 -4.02 3.83
N ASN A 155 3.12 -3.21 3.64
CA ASN A 155 1.81 -3.69 3.17
C ASN A 155 1.58 -3.49 1.66
N CYS A 156 2.54 -2.95 0.92
CA CYS A 156 2.51 -2.99 -0.54
C CYS A 156 2.80 -4.41 -1.04
N ASP A 157 2.25 -4.75 -2.20
CA ASP A 157 2.40 -6.08 -2.79
C ASP A 157 3.82 -6.35 -3.31
N MET A 158 4.53 -5.31 -3.73
CA MET A 158 5.94 -5.35 -4.09
C MET A 158 6.63 -4.04 -3.68
N VAL A 159 7.93 -4.14 -3.38
CA VAL A 159 8.79 -3.00 -3.07
C VAL A 159 9.97 -2.98 -4.02
N ILE A 160 10.07 -1.94 -4.83
CA ILE A 160 11.23 -1.64 -5.69
C ILE A 160 11.93 -0.42 -5.08
N ALA A 161 13.22 -0.50 -4.85
CA ALA A 161 13.95 0.51 -4.10
C ALA A 161 15.17 1.06 -4.84
N ALA A 162 15.49 2.33 -4.65
CA ALA A 162 16.79 2.85 -5.01
C ALA A 162 17.89 2.15 -4.19
N ASP A 163 19.08 2.01 -4.75
CA ASP A 163 20.26 1.49 -4.05
C ASP A 163 20.60 2.33 -2.81
N SER A 164 20.38 3.64 -2.88
CA SER A 164 20.57 4.61 -1.80
C SER A 164 19.42 4.66 -0.78
N ALA A 165 18.33 3.90 -0.98
CA ALA A 165 17.20 3.92 -0.08
C ALA A 165 17.54 3.35 1.30
N THR A 166 16.91 3.95 2.33
CA THR A 166 17.07 3.53 3.72
C THR A 166 15.71 3.29 4.36
N PHE A 167 15.65 2.23 5.18
CA PHE A 167 14.42 1.73 5.79
C PHE A 167 14.54 1.65 7.30
N GLY A 168 13.43 1.81 8.02
CA GLY A 168 13.43 1.62 9.47
C GLY A 168 12.11 1.92 10.14
N LEU A 169 11.97 1.40 11.36
CA LEU A 169 10.88 1.68 12.30
C LEU A 169 11.47 2.31 13.57
N PRO A 170 11.81 3.63 13.53
CA PRO A 170 12.51 4.30 14.62
C PRO A 170 11.61 4.76 15.77
N GLU A 171 10.34 4.41 15.79
CA GLU A 171 9.30 4.90 16.70
C GLU A 171 9.70 4.80 18.17
N VAL A 172 10.38 3.72 18.56
CA VAL A 172 10.83 3.50 19.93
C VAL A 172 11.83 4.55 20.42
N THR A 173 12.56 5.20 19.51
CA THR A 173 13.55 6.24 19.85
C THR A 173 12.89 7.55 20.30
N VAL A 174 11.62 7.72 20.00
CA VAL A 174 10.81 8.90 20.39
C VAL A 174 9.64 8.53 21.29
N GLY A 175 9.61 7.31 21.82
CA GLY A 175 8.63 6.87 22.80
C GLY A 175 7.23 6.54 22.23
N VAL A 176 7.13 6.29 20.93
CA VAL A 176 5.90 5.85 20.28
C VAL A 176 6.08 4.46 19.66
N ILE A 177 5.02 3.89 19.10
CA ILE A 177 5.03 2.58 18.47
C ILE A 177 4.50 2.66 17.04
N ALA A 178 4.95 1.77 16.17
CA ALA A 178 4.43 1.58 14.81
C ALA A 178 3.07 0.86 14.88
N LEU A 179 1.99 1.59 15.12
CA LEU A 179 0.69 1.04 15.50
C LEU A 179 -0.26 0.79 14.32
N ALA A 180 0.11 1.24 13.12
CA ALA A 180 -0.82 1.24 11.99
C ALA A 180 -0.83 -0.06 11.17
N GLY A 181 -0.17 -1.13 11.65
CA GLY A 181 -0.25 -2.47 11.09
C GLY A 181 1.08 -3.15 10.76
N SER A 182 2.20 -2.44 10.85
CA SER A 182 3.51 -2.99 10.48
C SER A 182 4.02 -4.07 11.43
N LEU A 183 3.82 -3.94 12.75
CA LEU A 183 4.42 -4.85 13.74
C LEU A 183 4.07 -6.31 13.51
N THR A 184 2.81 -6.58 13.19
CA THR A 184 2.33 -7.94 12.92
C THR A 184 2.73 -8.44 11.54
N ARG A 185 2.92 -7.54 10.57
CA ARG A 185 3.28 -7.87 9.18
C ARG A 185 4.77 -8.03 8.97
N ILE A 186 5.61 -7.17 9.56
CA ILE A 186 7.07 -7.25 9.39
C ILE A 186 7.63 -8.61 9.86
N VAL A 187 7.07 -9.18 10.92
CA VAL A 187 7.46 -10.51 11.41
C VAL A 187 7.25 -11.59 10.34
N ARG A 188 6.21 -11.48 9.55
CA ARG A 188 5.90 -12.43 8.49
C ARG A 188 6.79 -12.24 7.27
N SER A 189 7.18 -11.00 6.96
CA SER A 189 8.06 -10.70 5.82
C SER A 189 9.51 -11.10 6.08
N VAL A 190 10.07 -10.71 7.26
CA VAL A 190 11.52 -10.81 7.50
C VAL A 190 11.88 -11.84 8.58
N GLY A 191 10.88 -12.42 9.23
CA GLY A 191 11.05 -13.33 10.37
C GLY A 191 11.23 -12.59 11.71
N ARG A 192 10.96 -13.32 12.81
CA ARG A 192 10.86 -12.75 14.16
C ARG A 192 12.12 -11.99 14.60
N GLN A 193 13.31 -12.58 14.42
CA GLN A 193 14.56 -12.02 14.94
C GLN A 193 14.89 -10.69 14.27
N ARG A 194 14.81 -10.62 12.94
CA ARG A 194 15.07 -9.39 12.17
C ARG A 194 14.03 -8.31 12.44
N ALA A 195 12.76 -8.68 12.54
CA ALA A 195 11.69 -7.76 12.94
C ALA A 195 11.95 -7.19 14.34
N THR A 196 12.34 -8.04 15.33
CA THR A 196 12.68 -7.62 16.68
C THR A 196 13.90 -6.68 16.68
N GLU A 197 14.95 -7.02 15.94
CA GLU A 197 16.13 -6.16 15.79
C GLU A 197 15.74 -4.77 15.26
N MET A 198 15.00 -4.69 14.15
CA MET A 198 14.58 -3.42 13.56
C MET A 198 13.74 -2.59 14.53
N VAL A 199 12.68 -3.19 15.06
CA VAL A 199 11.68 -2.48 15.85
C VAL A 199 12.21 -2.03 17.21
N LEU A 200 12.96 -2.88 17.92
CA LEU A 200 13.41 -2.55 19.28
C LEU A 200 14.69 -1.73 19.28
N SER A 201 15.51 -1.79 18.24
CA SER A 201 16.72 -0.96 18.16
C SER A 201 16.46 0.42 17.56
N GLY A 202 15.41 0.58 16.75
CA GLY A 202 15.13 1.80 15.98
C GLY A 202 16.22 2.13 14.94
N LYS A 203 17.06 1.15 14.58
CA LYS A 203 18.15 1.31 13.62
C LYS A 203 17.61 1.43 12.20
N SER A 204 18.34 2.11 11.33
CA SER A 204 18.10 2.16 9.88
C SER A 204 18.89 1.07 9.15
N TYR A 205 18.32 0.62 8.02
CA TYR A 205 18.84 -0.46 7.19
C TYR A 205 18.90 -0.03 5.73
N SER A 206 19.85 -0.55 4.97
CA SER A 206 19.99 -0.31 3.53
C SER A 206 18.97 -1.08 2.70
N ALA A 207 18.83 -0.70 1.44
CA ALA A 207 18.03 -1.45 0.47
C ALA A 207 18.56 -2.90 0.30
N GLU A 208 19.87 -3.09 0.33
CA GLU A 208 20.49 -4.42 0.24
C GLU A 208 20.13 -5.32 1.41
N GLU A 209 20.19 -4.80 2.65
CA GLU A 209 19.75 -5.53 3.84
C GLU A 209 18.28 -5.90 3.73
N MET A 210 17.42 -4.98 3.28
CA MET A 210 15.98 -5.24 3.11
C MET A 210 15.70 -6.26 2.00
N ARG A 211 16.47 -6.25 0.93
CA ARG A 211 16.41 -7.29 -0.10
C ARG A 211 16.85 -8.65 0.43
N ALA A 212 17.95 -8.70 1.15
CA ALA A 212 18.46 -9.94 1.78
C ALA A 212 17.48 -10.49 2.84
N TRP A 213 16.65 -9.63 3.43
CA TRP A 213 15.61 -10.01 4.38
C TRP A 213 14.27 -10.40 3.71
N GLY A 214 14.12 -10.16 2.41
CA GLY A 214 12.95 -10.53 1.63
C GLY A 214 11.83 -9.48 1.58
N LEU A 215 12.08 -8.24 2.05
CA LEU A 215 11.12 -7.14 1.95
C LEU A 215 11.20 -6.42 0.59
N VAL A 216 12.41 -6.16 0.09
CA VAL A 216 12.63 -5.49 -1.19
C VAL A 216 12.74 -6.54 -2.29
N ASN A 217 11.91 -6.42 -3.33
CA ASN A 217 11.89 -7.32 -4.48
C ASN A 217 13.06 -7.04 -5.44
N GLU A 218 13.37 -5.76 -5.67
CA GLU A 218 14.40 -5.34 -6.60
C GLU A 218 15.05 -4.03 -6.15
N ILE A 219 16.38 -3.93 -6.35
CA ILE A 219 17.16 -2.71 -6.16
C ILE A 219 17.51 -2.16 -7.53
N VAL A 220 17.36 -0.85 -7.68
CA VAL A 220 17.64 -0.10 -8.90
C VAL A 220 18.77 0.88 -8.65
N ASP A 221 19.82 0.80 -9.44
CA ASP A 221 20.88 1.79 -9.46
C ASP A 221 20.36 3.06 -10.16
N GLY A 222 20.47 4.21 -9.48
CA GLY A 222 20.03 5.48 -10.00
C GLY A 222 19.15 6.27 -9.05
N ASP A 223 18.50 7.28 -9.59
CA ASP A 223 17.64 8.21 -8.83
C ASP A 223 16.18 7.73 -8.70
N GLY A 224 15.35 8.56 -8.10
CA GLY A 224 13.93 8.26 -7.93
C GLY A 224 13.17 8.04 -9.22
N GLU A 225 13.58 8.68 -10.33
CA GLU A 225 12.97 8.45 -11.65
C GLU A 225 13.29 7.06 -12.17
N ALA A 226 14.54 6.61 -12.04
CA ALA A 226 14.92 5.24 -12.44
C ALA A 226 14.12 4.18 -11.68
N VAL A 227 13.94 4.37 -10.37
CA VAL A 227 13.11 3.47 -9.53
C VAL A 227 11.66 3.49 -9.99
N LEU A 228 11.10 4.68 -10.26
CA LEU A 228 9.73 4.83 -10.72
C LEU A 228 9.51 4.12 -12.06
N GLN A 229 10.40 4.32 -13.02
CA GLN A 229 10.35 3.67 -14.34
C GLN A 229 10.43 2.15 -14.22
N ARG A 230 11.32 1.65 -13.35
CA ARG A 230 11.41 0.21 -13.10
C ARG A 230 10.15 -0.36 -12.45
N THR A 231 9.56 0.36 -11.52
CA THR A 231 8.30 -0.01 -10.88
C THR A 231 7.15 0.01 -11.89
N LEU A 232 7.14 0.98 -12.81
CA LEU A 232 6.16 1.05 -13.89
C LEU A 232 6.22 -0.19 -14.80
N MET A 233 7.42 -0.67 -15.15
CA MET A 233 7.57 -1.91 -15.91
C MET A 233 6.96 -3.13 -15.19
N TRP A 234 7.09 -3.21 -13.86
CA TRP A 234 6.44 -4.26 -13.07
C TRP A 234 4.92 -4.10 -13.05
N ALA A 235 4.43 -2.88 -12.87
CA ALA A 235 3.00 -2.59 -12.88
C ALA A 235 2.36 -2.90 -14.24
N GLU A 236 3.03 -2.56 -15.35
CA GLU A 236 2.61 -2.90 -16.72
C GLU A 236 2.56 -4.42 -16.94
N ARG A 237 3.55 -5.15 -16.41
CA ARG A 237 3.57 -6.62 -16.49
C ARG A 237 2.40 -7.23 -15.74
N ILE A 238 2.05 -6.70 -14.57
CA ILE A 238 0.88 -7.13 -13.79
C ILE A 238 -0.41 -6.77 -14.55
N ALA A 239 -0.52 -5.53 -15.03
CA ALA A 239 -1.70 -5.03 -15.73
C ALA A 239 -1.96 -5.73 -17.08
N ALA A 240 -0.93 -6.35 -17.68
CA ALA A 240 -1.05 -7.14 -18.91
C ALA A 240 -1.68 -8.52 -18.68
N ASN A 241 -1.88 -8.96 -17.44
CA ASN A 241 -2.54 -10.21 -17.11
C ASN A 241 -4.05 -10.03 -16.94
N SER A 242 -4.81 -11.14 -16.87
CA SER A 242 -6.24 -11.12 -16.58
C SER A 242 -6.50 -10.43 -15.25
N PRO A 243 -7.29 -9.33 -15.21
CA PRO A 243 -7.52 -8.59 -13.98
C PRO A 243 -8.23 -9.45 -12.92
N ASP A 244 -9.16 -10.30 -13.31
CA ASP A 244 -9.88 -11.19 -12.39
C ASP A 244 -8.94 -12.23 -11.78
N ALA A 245 -8.06 -12.82 -12.59
CA ALA A 245 -7.08 -13.79 -12.11
C ALA A 245 -6.05 -13.14 -11.15
N VAL A 246 -5.64 -11.90 -11.41
CA VAL A 246 -4.75 -11.15 -10.52
C VAL A 246 -5.42 -10.89 -9.18
N ILE A 247 -6.67 -10.41 -9.17
CA ILE A 247 -7.45 -10.14 -7.95
C ILE A 247 -7.60 -11.44 -7.14
N ALA A 248 -8.11 -12.51 -7.73
CA ALA A 248 -8.34 -13.77 -7.03
C ALA A 248 -7.03 -14.40 -6.51
N SER A 249 -5.94 -14.33 -7.29
CA SER A 249 -4.63 -14.80 -6.84
C SER A 249 -4.10 -14.00 -5.66
N ARG A 250 -4.26 -12.67 -5.70
CA ARG A 250 -3.86 -11.78 -4.61
C ARG A 250 -4.65 -12.08 -3.32
N GLU A 251 -5.95 -12.32 -3.42
CA GLU A 251 -6.77 -12.72 -2.27
C GLU A 251 -6.28 -14.04 -1.65
N GLY A 252 -5.92 -15.02 -2.48
CA GLY A 252 -5.33 -16.25 -1.98
C GLY A 252 -4.02 -16.05 -1.22
N LEU A 253 -3.13 -15.17 -1.73
CA LEU A 253 -1.90 -14.81 -1.03
C LEU A 253 -2.19 -14.08 0.30
N LYS A 254 -3.21 -13.23 0.31
CA LYS A 254 -3.64 -12.49 1.51
C LYS A 254 -4.17 -13.42 2.60
N LEU A 255 -4.99 -14.43 2.27
CA LEU A 255 -5.45 -15.44 3.22
C LEU A 255 -4.28 -16.12 3.95
N ALA A 256 -3.26 -16.55 3.20
CA ALA A 256 -2.06 -17.15 3.79
C ALA A 256 -1.27 -16.15 4.64
N TRP A 257 -1.15 -14.91 4.18
CA TRP A 257 -0.52 -13.81 4.91
C TRP A 257 -1.21 -13.52 6.24
N GLU A 258 -2.53 -13.63 6.30
CA GLU A 258 -3.33 -13.44 7.51
C GLU A 258 -3.39 -14.67 8.43
N GLY A 259 -2.78 -15.78 8.01
CA GLY A 259 -2.62 -16.98 8.84
C GLY A 259 -3.66 -18.05 8.64
N VAL A 260 -4.44 -17.98 7.58
CA VAL A 260 -5.36 -19.06 7.18
C VAL A 260 -4.53 -20.27 6.73
N GLY A 261 -4.91 -21.46 7.20
CA GLY A 261 -4.23 -22.71 6.85
C GLY A 261 -4.36 -23.05 5.35
N PRO A 262 -3.37 -23.77 4.77
CA PRO A 262 -3.36 -24.02 3.32
C PRO A 262 -4.61 -24.69 2.77
N GLN A 263 -5.17 -25.69 3.47
CA GLN A 263 -6.39 -26.38 3.03
C GLN A 263 -7.61 -25.47 3.10
N GLU A 264 -7.79 -24.77 4.21
CA GLU A 264 -8.89 -23.84 4.42
C GLU A 264 -8.81 -22.67 3.42
N GLY A 265 -7.63 -22.07 3.25
CA GLY A 265 -7.42 -21.01 2.27
C GLY A 265 -7.68 -21.47 0.84
N THR A 266 -7.29 -22.70 0.47
CA THR A 266 -7.59 -23.26 -0.85
C THR A 266 -9.10 -23.45 -1.05
N ALA A 267 -9.82 -23.94 -0.04
CA ALA A 267 -11.27 -24.10 -0.11
C ALA A 267 -11.96 -22.73 -0.28
N SER A 268 -11.59 -21.73 0.52
CA SER A 268 -12.12 -20.36 0.40
C SER A 268 -11.88 -19.76 -0.99
N ILE A 269 -10.68 -19.93 -1.58
CA ILE A 269 -10.43 -19.45 -2.94
C ILE A 269 -11.35 -20.11 -3.96
N ILE A 270 -11.60 -21.43 -3.83
CA ILE A 270 -12.49 -22.15 -4.74
C ILE A 270 -13.94 -21.67 -4.58
N GLU A 271 -14.41 -21.55 -3.35
CA GLU A 271 -15.80 -21.19 -3.07
C GLU A 271 -16.09 -19.71 -3.35
N ASP A 272 -15.23 -18.80 -2.90
CA ASP A 272 -15.51 -17.37 -2.91
C ASP A 272 -15.04 -16.68 -4.20
N TRP A 273 -13.95 -17.16 -4.84
CA TRP A 273 -13.30 -16.48 -5.95
C TRP A 273 -13.37 -17.25 -7.26
N TYR A 274 -12.98 -18.55 -7.28
CA TYR A 274 -13.00 -19.31 -8.52
C TYR A 274 -14.41 -19.43 -9.11
N SER A 275 -15.42 -19.60 -8.27
CA SER A 275 -16.82 -19.66 -8.70
C SER A 275 -17.28 -18.38 -9.43
N ARG A 276 -16.68 -17.23 -9.14
CA ARG A 276 -17.01 -15.93 -9.76
C ARG A 276 -16.29 -15.71 -11.09
N ILE A 277 -15.12 -16.33 -11.29
CA ILE A 277 -14.33 -16.20 -12.51
C ILE A 277 -14.54 -17.39 -13.48
N ASP A 278 -15.06 -18.52 -12.98
CA ASP A 278 -15.30 -19.70 -13.80
C ASP A 278 -16.28 -19.38 -14.94
N LYS A 279 -15.86 -19.68 -16.17
CA LYS A 279 -16.58 -19.36 -17.42
C LYS A 279 -16.81 -17.85 -17.68
N GLY A 280 -16.19 -16.98 -16.89
CA GLY A 280 -16.17 -15.54 -17.16
C GLY A 280 -15.42 -15.18 -18.44
N ASP A 281 -15.71 -14.00 -18.97
CA ASP A 281 -15.18 -13.53 -20.26
C ASP A 281 -13.64 -13.57 -20.31
N ASN A 282 -12.98 -13.14 -19.23
CA ASN A 282 -11.52 -13.12 -19.16
C ASN A 282 -10.92 -14.54 -19.11
N MET A 283 -11.55 -15.48 -18.43
CA MET A 283 -11.11 -16.87 -18.42
C MET A 283 -11.25 -17.51 -19.80
N MET A 284 -12.38 -17.29 -20.46
CA MET A 284 -12.62 -17.80 -21.82
C MET A 284 -11.66 -17.18 -22.83
N GLU A 285 -11.40 -15.87 -22.76
CA GLU A 285 -10.42 -15.19 -23.59
C GLU A 285 -9.00 -15.73 -23.36
N GLY A 286 -8.61 -15.97 -22.12
CA GLY A 286 -7.31 -16.53 -21.77
C GLY A 286 -7.08 -17.90 -22.42
N MET A 287 -8.06 -18.81 -22.30
CA MET A 287 -7.98 -20.14 -22.92
C MET A 287 -7.95 -20.05 -24.45
N LYS A 288 -8.82 -19.23 -25.04
CA LYS A 288 -8.90 -19.05 -26.48
C LYS A 288 -7.61 -18.47 -27.06
N SER A 289 -7.10 -17.39 -26.47
CA SER A 289 -5.87 -16.73 -26.92
C SER A 289 -4.65 -17.65 -26.84
N PHE A 290 -4.58 -18.51 -25.80
CA PHE A 290 -3.52 -19.51 -25.66
C PHE A 290 -3.56 -20.55 -26.79
N ILE A 291 -4.74 -21.09 -27.12
CA ILE A 291 -4.94 -22.06 -28.21
C ILE A 291 -4.57 -21.42 -29.56
N GLU A 292 -5.02 -20.18 -29.77
CA GLU A 292 -4.80 -19.40 -30.99
C GLU A 292 -3.38 -18.81 -31.09
N LYS A 293 -2.54 -18.95 -30.07
CA LYS A 293 -1.17 -18.40 -29.98
C LYS A 293 -1.10 -16.90 -30.26
N ARG A 294 -2.07 -16.15 -29.77
CA ARG A 294 -2.14 -14.68 -29.84
C ARG A 294 -2.09 -14.05 -28.43
N LYS A 295 -1.86 -12.75 -28.39
CA LYS A 295 -2.01 -12.00 -27.13
C LYS A 295 -3.49 -11.93 -26.73
N PRO A 296 -3.82 -12.13 -25.45
CA PRO A 296 -5.17 -11.94 -24.94
C PRO A 296 -5.60 -10.46 -24.96
N VAL A 297 -6.91 -10.24 -25.08
CA VAL A 297 -7.53 -8.92 -24.95
C VAL A 297 -8.48 -8.97 -23.76
N TRP A 298 -7.97 -8.51 -22.61
CA TRP A 298 -8.71 -8.58 -21.36
C TRP A 298 -9.80 -7.50 -21.29
N LYS A 299 -10.98 -7.88 -20.85
CA LYS A 299 -12.04 -6.96 -20.41
C LYS A 299 -11.70 -6.40 -19.03
N ASP A 300 -12.37 -5.32 -18.66
CA ASP A 300 -12.33 -4.79 -17.30
C ASP A 300 -12.90 -5.81 -16.31
N SER A 301 -12.47 -5.74 -15.04
CA SER A 301 -12.88 -6.72 -14.03
C SER A 301 -14.29 -6.42 -13.52
N ASP A 302 -15.06 -7.48 -13.36
CA ASP A 302 -16.39 -7.47 -12.72
C ASP A 302 -16.30 -7.88 -11.21
N LEU A 303 -15.07 -8.11 -10.66
CA LEU A 303 -14.83 -8.52 -9.28
C LEU A 303 -14.74 -7.36 -8.29
#